data_7559783bc2326b548992e85d2315df3f
#
_entry.id   7559783bc2326b548992e85d2315df3f
#
_cell.length_a   1.000
_cell.length_b   1.000
_cell.length_c   1.000
_cell.angle_alpha   90.00
_cell.angle_beta   90.00
_cell.angle_gamma   90.00
#
_symmetry.space_group_name_H-M   'P 1'
#
loop_
_entity.id
_entity.type
_entity.pdbx_description
1 polymer ?
#
loop_
_entity_poly.entity_id
_entity_poly.type
_entity_poly.pdbx_seq_one_letter_code
_entity_poly.pdbx_strand_id
1 'polypeptide(L)'
;MIDAIHNAGLNLLSYGWWTAIVWPVLWILLKIVVILAPLMGAVAYLTLWERKLLGFMQVRHGPNRVGPMGLLQPIADALKLLTKEIIQPTAASKGLFVLGPVMAIMPALAAWVAIPFGPDVALANVNAGLLLVMAITSIEVYGVIIAGWASNSKYAFLGALRASAQMVSYEIAMGFCFLVVIMVSGSMNLTEIVMGQGRGMAADKGLVFLSWNWLPLLPIFLVYLISGVAETNRHPFDVVEGEAEIVAGHMVEYSGMGFAIFFLAEYASMWLVSILAALMFLGGWLSPIDSALFNWIPGGIWLGLKTFVVVSMFIWIRATFPRFRYDQIMRLGWKIFIPVTLVWLLIVGGWLLSPWNIWK
;
A
#
# COMPACT_ATOMS: atom_id res chain seq x y z
N MET A 1 16.38 17.68 15.66
CA MET A 1 16.75 16.42 16.37
C MET A 1 17.46 15.42 15.46
N ILE A 2 16.94 15.12 14.28
CA ILE A 2 17.53 14.19 13.30
C ILE A 2 18.93 14.65 12.88
N ASP A 3 19.08 15.92 12.51
CA ASP A 3 20.37 16.51 12.11
C ASP A 3 21.38 16.55 13.26
N ALA A 4 20.93 16.74 14.50
CA ALA A 4 21.80 16.68 15.67
C ALA A 4 22.38 15.28 15.88
N ILE A 5 21.59 14.23 15.69
CA ILE A 5 22.06 12.83 15.78
C ILE A 5 23.03 12.53 14.64
N HIS A 6 22.75 13.02 13.43
CA HIS A 6 23.64 12.84 12.28
C HIS A 6 25.01 13.51 12.51
N ASN A 7 24.99 14.76 12.93
CA ASN A 7 26.23 15.51 13.21
C ASN A 7 27.00 14.92 14.39
N ALA A 8 26.31 14.44 15.42
CA ALA A 8 26.97 13.73 16.53
C ALA A 8 27.69 12.46 16.07
N GLY A 9 27.07 11.68 15.17
CA GLY A 9 27.68 10.48 14.62
C GLY A 9 28.87 10.75 13.71
N LEU A 10 28.85 11.84 12.94
CA LEU A 10 30.01 12.27 12.14
C LEU A 10 31.21 12.61 13.03
N ASN A 11 30.97 13.16 14.23
CA ASN A 11 31.99 13.59 15.14
C ASN A 11 32.49 12.52 16.12
N LEU A 12 31.84 11.32 16.14
CA LEU A 12 32.18 10.23 17.06
C LEU A 12 33.60 9.67 16.87
N LEU A 13 34.09 9.60 15.63
CA LEU A 13 35.41 9.16 15.29
C LEU A 13 36.02 10.05 14.20
N SER A 14 37.22 10.54 14.40
CA SER A 14 37.91 11.45 13.47
C SER A 14 38.60 10.73 12.28
N TYR A 15 38.34 9.45 12.08
CA TYR A 15 38.89 8.69 10.96
C TYR A 15 38.15 8.96 9.66
N GLY A 16 38.85 9.28 8.58
CA GLY A 16 38.28 9.62 7.29
C GLY A 16 37.38 8.51 6.69
N TRP A 17 37.71 7.22 6.92
CA TRP A 17 36.85 6.10 6.49
C TRP A 17 35.54 6.00 7.28
N TRP A 18 35.51 6.45 8.55
CA TRP A 18 34.31 6.50 9.37
C TRP A 18 33.31 7.48 8.79
N THR A 19 33.71 8.70 8.55
CA THR A 19 32.85 9.77 8.05
C THR A 19 32.45 9.57 6.58
N ALA A 20 33.34 8.97 5.76
CA ALA A 20 33.12 8.80 4.33
C ALA A 20 32.27 7.55 3.98
N ILE A 21 32.37 6.47 4.76
CA ILE A 21 31.75 5.19 4.39
C ILE A 21 30.85 4.66 5.51
N VAL A 22 31.37 4.46 6.71
CA VAL A 22 30.65 3.70 7.75
C VAL A 22 29.47 4.47 8.30
N TRP A 23 29.67 5.73 8.67
CA TRP A 23 28.59 6.53 9.23
C TRP A 23 27.44 6.77 8.23
N PRO A 24 27.66 7.14 6.96
CA PRO A 24 26.58 7.24 5.98
C PRO A 24 25.77 5.95 5.80
N VAL A 25 26.45 4.80 5.77
CA VAL A 25 25.76 3.49 5.66
C VAL A 25 24.93 3.21 6.91
N LEU A 26 25.50 3.38 8.12
CA LEU A 26 24.78 3.20 9.38
C LEU A 26 23.58 4.16 9.48
N TRP A 27 23.75 5.39 9.03
CA TRP A 27 22.67 6.39 9.03
C TRP A 27 21.51 6.01 8.11
N ILE A 28 21.83 5.51 6.91
CA ILE A 28 20.80 5.00 5.99
C ILE A 28 20.09 3.77 6.59
N LEU A 29 20.84 2.83 7.15
CA LEU A 29 20.26 1.66 7.81
C LEU A 29 19.36 2.05 8.99
N LEU A 30 19.78 3.01 9.80
CA LEU A 30 18.95 3.53 10.89
C LEU A 30 17.63 4.11 10.38
N LYS A 31 17.68 4.94 9.33
CA LYS A 31 16.48 5.51 8.70
C LYS A 31 15.55 4.41 8.18
N ILE A 32 16.09 3.39 7.53
CA ILE A 32 15.31 2.24 7.04
C ILE A 32 14.62 1.53 8.22
N VAL A 33 15.33 1.23 9.29
CA VAL A 33 14.78 0.56 10.47
C VAL A 33 13.68 1.42 11.13
N VAL A 34 13.89 2.71 11.26
CA VAL A 34 12.90 3.65 11.84
C VAL A 34 11.58 3.68 11.05
N ILE A 35 11.62 3.43 9.73
CA ILE A 35 10.40 3.35 8.91
C ILE A 35 9.85 1.92 8.90
N LEU A 36 10.69 0.92 8.65
CA LEU A 36 10.23 -0.46 8.49
C LEU A 36 9.75 -1.10 9.79
N ALA A 37 10.35 -0.79 10.95
CA ALA A 37 9.93 -1.40 12.20
C ALA A 37 8.51 -1.00 12.63
N PRO A 38 8.10 0.30 12.61
CA PRO A 38 6.72 0.68 12.83
C PRO A 38 5.77 0.12 11.76
N LEU A 39 6.19 0.07 10.49
CA LEU A 39 5.41 -0.50 9.42
C LEU A 39 5.12 -1.99 9.67
N MET A 40 6.13 -2.79 9.99
CA MET A 40 5.96 -4.21 10.32
C MET A 40 5.04 -4.40 11.54
N GLY A 41 5.15 -3.51 12.52
CA GLY A 41 4.21 -3.43 13.64
C GLY A 41 2.78 -3.15 13.17
N ALA A 42 2.59 -2.15 12.32
CA ALA A 42 1.29 -1.80 11.75
C ALA A 42 0.69 -2.94 10.92
N VAL A 43 1.50 -3.63 10.11
CA VAL A 43 1.11 -4.82 9.34
C VAL A 43 0.65 -5.95 10.28
N ALA A 44 1.41 -6.25 11.33
CA ALA A 44 1.05 -7.27 12.30
C ALA A 44 -0.26 -6.93 13.03
N TYR A 45 -0.41 -5.69 13.51
CA TYR A 45 -1.63 -5.26 14.20
C TYR A 45 -2.84 -5.07 13.28
N LEU A 46 -2.61 -4.91 11.98
CA LEU A 46 -3.71 -4.89 11.01
C LEU A 46 -4.47 -6.22 10.97
N THR A 47 -3.76 -7.35 11.13
CA THR A 47 -4.41 -8.68 11.21
C THR A 47 -5.34 -8.79 12.42
N LEU A 48 -4.95 -8.22 13.56
CA LEU A 48 -5.79 -8.15 14.75
C LEU A 48 -7.00 -7.21 14.53
N TRP A 49 -6.74 -6.04 13.94
CA TRP A 49 -7.79 -5.06 13.64
C TRP A 49 -8.86 -5.64 12.71
N GLU A 50 -8.44 -6.33 11.66
CA GLU A 50 -9.33 -7.00 10.72
C GLU A 50 -10.22 -8.02 11.44
N ARG A 51 -9.64 -8.92 12.24
CA ARG A 51 -10.41 -9.93 12.99
C ARG A 51 -11.38 -9.30 13.99
N LYS A 52 -11.02 -8.17 14.61
CA LYS A 52 -11.91 -7.44 15.54
C LYS A 52 -13.02 -6.72 14.80
N LEU A 53 -12.69 -5.99 13.71
CA LEU A 53 -13.67 -5.26 12.93
C LEU A 53 -14.71 -6.20 12.32
N LEU A 54 -14.26 -7.31 11.72
CA LEU A 54 -15.17 -8.37 11.23
C LEU A 54 -16.01 -8.97 12.37
N GLY A 55 -15.42 -9.19 13.55
CA GLY A 55 -16.15 -9.64 14.72
C GLY A 55 -17.28 -8.69 15.12
N PHE A 56 -17.00 -7.39 15.20
CA PHE A 56 -18.00 -6.37 15.54
C PHE A 56 -19.13 -6.31 14.51
N MET A 57 -18.81 -6.38 13.22
CA MET A 57 -19.82 -6.40 12.16
C MET A 57 -20.71 -7.66 12.20
N GLN A 58 -20.16 -8.78 12.67
CA GLN A 58 -20.88 -10.05 12.84
C GLN A 58 -21.49 -10.21 14.23
N VAL A 59 -21.54 -9.15 15.03
CA VAL A 59 -22.08 -9.14 16.41
C VAL A 59 -21.42 -10.20 17.30
N ARG A 60 -20.10 -10.42 17.14
CA ARG A 60 -19.30 -11.34 17.95
C ARG A 60 -17.99 -10.69 18.39
N HIS A 61 -17.41 -11.19 19.46
CA HIS A 61 -16.10 -10.75 19.90
C HIS A 61 -15.00 -11.35 19.00
N GLY A 62 -14.08 -10.48 18.53
CA GLY A 62 -12.84 -10.92 17.89
C GLY A 62 -11.87 -11.53 18.92
N PRO A 63 -10.61 -11.80 18.54
CA PRO A 63 -9.60 -12.35 19.44
C PRO A 63 -9.44 -11.52 20.71
N ASN A 64 -9.61 -12.13 21.89
CA ASN A 64 -9.55 -11.45 23.20
C ASN A 64 -8.82 -12.25 24.29
N ARG A 65 -8.36 -13.47 23.99
CA ARG A 65 -7.80 -14.41 25.00
C ARG A 65 -6.30 -14.28 25.18
N VAL A 66 -5.56 -13.96 24.11
CA VAL A 66 -4.08 -13.89 24.14
C VAL A 66 -3.65 -12.48 24.50
N GLY A 67 -3.29 -12.26 25.76
CA GLY A 67 -2.99 -10.96 26.34
C GLY A 67 -4.22 -10.05 26.55
N PRO A 68 -4.02 -8.84 27.06
CA PRO A 68 -5.11 -7.89 27.27
C PRO A 68 -5.82 -7.58 25.95
N MET A 69 -7.12 -7.84 25.87
CA MET A 69 -7.93 -7.60 24.67
C MET A 69 -7.40 -8.25 23.37
N GLY A 70 -6.58 -9.31 23.47
CA GLY A 70 -6.02 -10.01 22.31
C GLY A 70 -4.80 -9.31 21.66
N LEU A 71 -4.18 -8.33 22.32
CA LEU A 71 -3.05 -7.57 21.75
C LEU A 71 -1.81 -8.43 21.43
N LEU A 72 -1.63 -9.55 22.14
CA LEU A 72 -0.51 -10.47 21.88
C LEU A 72 -0.81 -11.51 20.79
N GLN A 73 -2.03 -11.52 20.21
CA GLN A 73 -2.41 -12.47 19.18
C GLN A 73 -1.51 -12.43 17.94
N PRO A 74 -1.16 -11.25 17.36
CA PRO A 74 -0.25 -11.20 16.22
C PRO A 74 1.12 -11.80 16.51
N ILE A 75 1.63 -11.61 17.73
CA ILE A 75 2.92 -12.18 18.16
C ILE A 75 2.82 -13.70 18.26
N ALA A 76 1.74 -14.23 18.83
CA ALA A 76 1.50 -15.67 18.91
C ALA A 76 1.37 -16.31 17.51
N ASP A 77 0.68 -15.65 16.59
CA ASP A 77 0.54 -16.08 15.20
C ASP A 77 1.91 -16.08 14.48
N ALA A 78 2.72 -15.05 14.67
CA ALA A 78 4.08 -14.97 14.12
C ALA A 78 4.98 -16.08 14.67
N LEU A 79 4.99 -16.29 15.98
CA LEU A 79 5.78 -17.36 16.62
C LEU A 79 5.35 -18.75 16.12
N LYS A 80 4.05 -18.98 15.97
CA LYS A 80 3.53 -20.23 15.41
C LYS A 80 4.07 -20.48 13.99
N LEU A 81 4.07 -19.47 13.13
CA LEU A 81 4.53 -19.60 11.74
C LEU A 81 6.05 -19.73 11.65
N LEU A 82 6.81 -19.10 12.57
CA LEU A 82 8.27 -19.24 12.67
C LEU A 82 8.70 -20.64 13.10
N THR A 83 7.95 -21.27 14.02
CA THR A 83 8.27 -22.62 14.53
C THR A 83 7.69 -23.73 13.66
N LYS A 84 6.78 -23.42 12.74
CA LYS A 84 6.18 -24.40 11.85
C LYS A 84 7.17 -24.86 10.78
N GLU A 85 7.19 -26.15 10.51
CA GLU A 85 8.04 -26.77 9.50
C GLU A 85 7.75 -26.19 8.10
N ILE A 86 8.83 -25.88 7.37
CA ILE A 86 8.78 -25.45 5.98
C ILE A 86 8.82 -26.69 5.09
N ILE A 87 7.69 -27.05 4.52
CA ILE A 87 7.54 -28.19 3.64
C ILE A 87 7.78 -27.71 2.20
N GLN A 88 8.65 -28.41 1.48
CA GLN A 88 8.90 -28.17 0.07
C GLN A 88 8.55 -29.42 -0.74
N PRO A 89 7.67 -29.32 -1.76
CA PRO A 89 7.34 -30.45 -2.62
C PRO A 89 8.59 -30.99 -3.32
N THR A 90 8.68 -32.31 -3.45
CA THR A 90 9.85 -32.97 -4.07
C THR A 90 10.05 -32.60 -5.55
N ALA A 91 8.94 -32.33 -6.25
CA ALA A 91 8.95 -31.94 -7.65
C ALA A 91 9.08 -30.42 -7.87
N ALA A 92 9.14 -29.62 -6.80
CA ALA A 92 9.29 -28.16 -6.90
C ALA A 92 10.73 -27.75 -7.22
N SER A 93 10.89 -26.65 -7.94
CA SER A 93 12.17 -26.01 -8.21
C SER A 93 12.65 -25.26 -6.96
N LYS A 94 13.61 -25.83 -6.21
CA LYS A 94 14.06 -25.33 -4.89
C LYS A 94 14.42 -23.84 -4.88
N GLY A 95 15.24 -23.38 -5.84
CA GLY A 95 15.70 -21.99 -5.91
C GLY A 95 14.56 -21.02 -6.18
N LEU A 96 13.71 -21.31 -7.16
CA LEU A 96 12.57 -20.48 -7.53
C LEU A 96 11.47 -20.50 -6.45
N PHE A 97 11.32 -21.62 -5.74
CA PHE A 97 10.35 -21.74 -4.66
C PHE A 97 10.65 -20.78 -3.49
N VAL A 98 11.93 -20.57 -3.18
CA VAL A 98 12.36 -19.59 -2.18
C VAL A 98 12.32 -18.16 -2.74
N LEU A 99 12.61 -17.99 -4.04
CA LEU A 99 12.62 -16.66 -4.68
C LEU A 99 11.22 -16.04 -4.76
N GLY A 100 10.16 -16.83 -4.94
CA GLY A 100 8.78 -16.34 -5.01
C GLY A 100 8.37 -15.44 -3.85
N PRO A 101 8.40 -15.92 -2.60
CA PRO A 101 8.09 -15.09 -1.43
C PRO A 101 8.99 -13.86 -1.27
N VAL A 102 10.29 -13.97 -1.60
CA VAL A 102 11.23 -12.84 -1.55
C VAL A 102 10.83 -11.76 -2.56
N MET A 103 10.47 -12.15 -3.77
CA MET A 103 10.02 -11.22 -4.82
C MET A 103 8.65 -10.60 -4.53
N ALA A 104 7.85 -11.20 -3.67
CA ALA A 104 6.59 -10.61 -3.22
C ALA A 104 6.84 -9.54 -2.13
N ILE A 105 7.61 -9.87 -1.07
CA ILE A 105 7.77 -8.97 0.06
C ILE A 105 8.78 -7.83 -0.20
N MET A 106 9.82 -8.07 -0.98
CA MET A 106 10.87 -7.08 -1.22
C MET A 106 10.31 -5.81 -1.90
N PRO A 107 9.50 -5.88 -2.96
CA PRO A 107 8.89 -4.68 -3.55
C PRO A 107 7.91 -4.00 -2.62
N ALA A 108 7.07 -4.76 -1.91
CA ALA A 108 6.11 -4.22 -0.96
C ALA A 108 6.76 -3.36 0.14
N LEU A 109 7.96 -3.73 0.59
CA LEU A 109 8.75 -2.94 1.55
C LEU A 109 9.58 -1.84 0.88
N ALA A 110 10.15 -2.09 -0.31
CA ALA A 110 11.01 -1.13 -1.00
C ALA A 110 10.25 0.11 -1.47
N ALA A 111 8.98 -0.01 -1.84
CA ALA A 111 8.15 1.11 -2.27
C ALA A 111 8.04 2.23 -1.22
N TRP A 112 8.22 1.90 0.07
CA TRP A 112 8.18 2.87 1.17
C TRP A 112 9.35 3.88 1.16
N VAL A 113 10.38 3.63 0.36
CA VAL A 113 11.52 4.56 0.20
C VAL A 113 11.08 5.92 -0.31
N ALA A 114 10.09 5.97 -1.21
CA ALA A 114 9.62 7.20 -1.84
C ALA A 114 8.43 7.84 -1.09
N ILE A 115 7.88 7.19 -0.06
CA ILE A 115 6.71 7.69 0.66
C ILE A 115 7.11 8.79 1.65
N PRO A 116 6.62 10.04 1.50
CA PRO A 116 6.84 11.09 2.47
C PRO A 116 5.85 11.00 3.63
N PHE A 117 6.34 11.14 4.85
CA PHE A 117 5.53 11.19 6.08
C PHE A 117 5.27 12.62 6.57
N GLY A 118 5.90 13.59 5.92
CA GLY A 118 5.80 15.02 6.21
C GLY A 118 6.57 15.84 5.16
N PRO A 119 6.55 17.17 5.25
CA PRO A 119 7.24 18.04 4.28
C PRO A 119 8.72 17.72 4.14
N ASP A 120 9.41 17.46 5.27
CA ASP A 120 10.85 17.19 5.34
C ASP A 120 11.16 15.77 5.83
N VAL A 121 10.14 14.91 5.96
CA VAL A 121 10.28 13.55 6.50
C VAL A 121 10.02 12.54 5.40
N ALA A 122 11.03 12.27 4.61
CA ALA A 122 11.06 11.20 3.61
C ALA A 122 12.39 10.46 3.69
N LEU A 123 12.41 9.18 3.33
CA LEU A 123 13.67 8.42 3.22
C LEU A 123 14.48 8.95 2.03
N ALA A 124 13.82 9.08 0.89
CA ALA A 124 14.36 9.69 -0.32
C ALA A 124 13.29 10.60 -0.95
N ASN A 125 13.60 11.89 -1.10
CA ASN A 125 12.76 12.81 -1.85
C ASN A 125 13.12 12.71 -3.32
N VAL A 126 12.37 11.93 -4.09
CA VAL A 126 12.62 11.65 -5.51
C VAL A 126 11.63 12.43 -6.35
N ASN A 127 12.13 13.20 -7.35
CA ASN A 127 11.27 13.97 -8.23
C ASN A 127 10.27 13.11 -9.04
N ALA A 128 10.64 11.87 -9.36
CA ALA A 128 9.78 10.87 -9.98
C ALA A 128 9.26 9.84 -8.97
N GLY A 129 8.95 10.25 -7.73
CA GLY A 129 8.61 9.35 -6.62
C GLY A 129 7.42 8.44 -6.93
N LEU A 130 6.37 8.97 -7.53
CA LEU A 130 5.19 8.19 -7.89
C LEU A 130 5.50 7.12 -8.95
N LEU A 131 6.31 7.46 -9.98
CA LEU A 131 6.74 6.50 -10.98
C LEU A 131 7.63 5.40 -10.38
N LEU A 132 8.51 5.77 -9.44
CA LEU A 132 9.35 4.82 -8.72
C LEU A 132 8.51 3.82 -7.91
N VAL A 133 7.49 4.29 -7.21
CA VAL A 133 6.58 3.41 -6.46
C VAL A 133 5.90 2.42 -7.39
N MET A 134 5.32 2.89 -8.50
CA MET A 134 4.68 2.01 -9.48
C MET A 134 5.64 0.99 -10.08
N ALA A 135 6.86 1.40 -10.44
CA ALA A 135 7.84 0.49 -10.99
C ALA A 135 8.24 -0.62 -10.00
N ILE A 136 8.31 -0.28 -8.72
CA ILE A 136 8.64 -1.24 -7.67
C ILE A 136 7.46 -2.19 -7.41
N THR A 137 6.22 -1.68 -7.31
CA THR A 137 5.03 -2.52 -7.07
C THR A 137 4.78 -3.50 -8.21
N SER A 138 5.04 -3.11 -9.47
CA SER A 138 4.93 -4.00 -10.64
C SER A 138 5.81 -5.26 -10.53
N ILE A 139 6.90 -5.20 -9.77
CA ILE A 139 7.77 -6.37 -9.56
C ILE A 139 7.09 -7.44 -8.69
N GLU A 140 6.16 -7.06 -7.81
CA GLU A 140 5.44 -7.98 -6.92
C GLU A 140 4.69 -9.08 -7.70
N VAL A 141 4.16 -8.74 -8.88
CA VAL A 141 3.45 -9.66 -9.76
C VAL A 141 4.33 -10.85 -10.17
N TYR A 142 5.63 -10.61 -10.41
CA TYR A 142 6.57 -11.69 -10.73
C TYR A 142 6.77 -12.67 -9.57
N GLY A 143 6.67 -12.19 -8.32
CA GLY A 143 6.72 -13.05 -7.14
C GLY A 143 5.60 -14.09 -7.15
N VAL A 144 4.38 -13.68 -7.50
CA VAL A 144 3.21 -14.55 -7.63
C VAL A 144 3.37 -15.56 -8.77
N ILE A 145 3.84 -15.11 -9.95
CA ILE A 145 4.06 -15.98 -11.12
C ILE A 145 5.12 -17.03 -10.81
N ILE A 146 6.27 -16.61 -10.26
CA ILE A 146 7.37 -17.51 -9.92
C ILE A 146 6.94 -18.53 -8.87
N ALA A 147 6.18 -18.12 -7.85
CA ALA A 147 5.70 -19.01 -6.81
C ALA A 147 4.81 -20.13 -7.37
N GLY A 148 3.84 -19.78 -8.22
CA GLY A 148 2.96 -20.76 -8.85
C GLY A 148 3.69 -21.69 -9.80
N TRP A 149 4.64 -21.17 -10.59
CA TRP A 149 5.46 -21.97 -11.49
C TRP A 149 6.39 -22.94 -10.73
N ALA A 150 7.07 -22.42 -9.70
CA ALA A 150 8.06 -23.17 -8.92
C ALA A 150 7.43 -24.33 -8.12
N SER A 151 6.17 -24.21 -7.73
CA SER A 151 5.43 -25.23 -6.99
C SER A 151 5.17 -26.51 -7.78
N ASN A 152 5.27 -26.47 -9.12
CA ASN A 152 4.99 -27.59 -10.03
C ASN A 152 3.63 -28.28 -9.74
N SER A 153 2.64 -27.50 -9.34
CA SER A 153 1.27 -27.94 -9.07
C SER A 153 0.31 -27.27 -10.06
N LYS A 154 -0.65 -28.02 -10.58
CA LYS A 154 -1.63 -27.50 -11.55
C LYS A 154 -2.48 -26.37 -10.94
N TYR A 155 -2.90 -26.52 -9.66
CA TYR A 155 -3.71 -25.54 -8.97
C TYR A 155 -2.91 -24.27 -8.66
N ALA A 156 -1.67 -24.41 -8.17
CA ALA A 156 -0.80 -23.28 -7.91
C ALA A 156 -0.51 -22.48 -9.19
N PHE A 157 -0.24 -23.13 -10.29
CA PHE A 157 0.04 -22.49 -11.57
C PHE A 157 -1.19 -21.76 -12.14
N LEU A 158 -2.36 -22.39 -12.15
CA LEU A 158 -3.59 -21.75 -12.61
C LEU A 158 -3.99 -20.56 -11.69
N GLY A 159 -3.80 -20.71 -10.38
CA GLY A 159 -4.01 -19.63 -9.41
C GLY A 159 -3.09 -18.43 -9.66
N ALA A 160 -1.80 -18.69 -9.88
CA ALA A 160 -0.82 -17.65 -10.19
C ALA A 160 -1.15 -16.90 -11.51
N LEU A 161 -1.56 -17.60 -12.56
CA LEU A 161 -1.95 -16.97 -13.83
C LEU A 161 -3.19 -16.05 -13.65
N ARG A 162 -4.17 -16.51 -12.88
CA ARG A 162 -5.39 -15.70 -12.62
C ARG A 162 -5.07 -14.49 -11.75
N ALA A 163 -4.26 -14.67 -10.72
CA ALA A 163 -3.81 -13.58 -9.85
C ALA A 163 -3.01 -12.52 -10.61
N SER A 164 -2.01 -12.94 -11.36
CA SER A 164 -1.16 -12.02 -12.12
C SER A 164 -1.95 -11.25 -13.18
N ALA A 165 -2.86 -11.90 -13.89
CA ALA A 165 -3.73 -11.23 -14.85
C ALA A 165 -4.63 -10.19 -14.19
N GLN A 166 -5.14 -10.47 -12.98
CA GLN A 166 -5.91 -9.51 -12.19
C GLN A 166 -5.03 -8.33 -11.78
N MET A 167 -3.90 -8.57 -11.11
CA MET A 167 -3.00 -7.52 -10.62
C MET A 167 -2.58 -6.58 -11.76
N VAL A 168 -2.08 -7.09 -12.88
CA VAL A 168 -1.68 -6.28 -14.04
C VAL A 168 -2.84 -5.45 -14.60
N SER A 169 -4.04 -6.02 -14.69
CA SER A 169 -5.20 -5.30 -15.23
C SER A 169 -5.61 -4.10 -14.37
N TYR A 170 -5.58 -4.27 -13.05
CA TYR A 170 -5.94 -3.21 -12.12
C TYR A 170 -4.80 -2.21 -11.88
N GLU A 171 -3.54 -2.64 -12.00
CA GLU A 171 -2.37 -1.76 -11.99
C GLU A 171 -2.41 -0.76 -13.16
N ILE A 172 -2.80 -1.20 -14.37
CA ILE A 172 -3.01 -0.30 -15.50
C ILE A 172 -4.09 0.76 -15.19
N ALA A 173 -5.22 0.34 -14.60
CA ALA A 173 -6.28 1.28 -14.23
C ALA A 173 -5.81 2.30 -13.18
N MET A 174 -5.04 1.85 -12.17
CA MET A 174 -4.42 2.74 -11.18
C MET A 174 -3.38 3.68 -11.80
N GLY A 175 -2.59 3.20 -12.74
CA GLY A 175 -1.66 4.03 -13.50
C GLY A 175 -2.34 5.22 -14.18
N PHE A 176 -3.50 5.02 -14.79
CA PHE A 176 -4.29 6.12 -15.34
C PHE A 176 -4.84 7.05 -14.25
N CYS A 177 -5.25 6.54 -13.08
CA CYS A 177 -5.62 7.40 -11.96
C CYS A 177 -4.45 8.30 -11.53
N PHE A 178 -3.25 7.76 -11.46
CA PHE A 178 -2.04 8.51 -11.14
C PHE A 178 -1.72 9.58 -12.19
N LEU A 179 -1.87 9.26 -13.48
CA LEU A 179 -1.69 10.25 -14.55
C LEU A 179 -2.61 11.44 -14.40
N VAL A 180 -3.87 11.24 -14.03
CA VAL A 180 -4.81 12.34 -13.76
C VAL A 180 -4.32 13.21 -12.60
N VAL A 181 -3.85 12.60 -11.50
CA VAL A 181 -3.32 13.34 -10.35
C VAL A 181 -2.05 14.12 -10.73
N ILE A 182 -1.12 13.52 -11.48
CA ILE A 182 0.08 14.17 -11.97
C ILE A 182 -0.28 15.38 -12.88
N MET A 183 -1.27 15.22 -13.73
CA MET A 183 -1.71 16.29 -14.63
C MET A 183 -2.29 17.50 -13.85
N VAL A 184 -2.99 17.23 -12.75
CA VAL A 184 -3.54 18.27 -11.87
C VAL A 184 -2.45 18.94 -11.02
N SER A 185 -1.53 18.17 -10.46
CA SER A 185 -0.47 18.69 -9.58
C SER A 185 0.72 19.29 -10.34
N GLY A 186 0.91 18.90 -11.61
CA GLY A 186 2.06 19.29 -12.43
C GLY A 186 3.40 18.68 -11.99
N SER A 187 3.39 17.73 -11.03
CA SER A 187 4.59 17.10 -10.49
C SER A 187 4.38 15.60 -10.24
N MET A 188 5.46 14.81 -10.34
CA MET A 188 5.50 13.40 -9.93
C MET A 188 6.06 13.21 -8.51
N ASN A 189 6.48 14.30 -7.87
CA ASN A 189 6.98 14.28 -6.50
C ASN A 189 5.80 14.22 -5.52
N LEU A 190 5.75 13.18 -4.70
CA LEU A 190 4.66 12.96 -3.75
C LEU A 190 4.52 14.10 -2.73
N THR A 191 5.62 14.72 -2.32
CA THR A 191 5.59 15.88 -1.40
C THR A 191 4.91 17.08 -2.07
N GLU A 192 5.25 17.38 -3.32
CA GLU A 192 4.67 18.50 -4.09
C GLU A 192 3.18 18.26 -4.39
N ILE A 193 2.79 17.01 -4.69
CA ILE A 193 1.38 16.62 -4.88
C ILE A 193 0.57 16.94 -3.61
N VAL A 194 1.07 16.61 -2.44
CA VAL A 194 0.39 16.91 -1.17
C VAL A 194 0.33 18.41 -0.90
N MET A 195 1.45 19.12 -1.08
CA MET A 195 1.50 20.57 -0.85
C MET A 195 0.59 21.34 -1.82
N GLY A 196 0.45 20.85 -3.05
CA GLY A 196 -0.49 21.41 -4.04
C GLY A 196 -1.96 21.35 -3.59
N GLN A 197 -2.36 20.31 -2.85
CA GLN A 197 -3.72 20.15 -2.35
C GLN A 197 -4.10 21.14 -1.22
N GLY A 198 -3.11 21.78 -0.59
CA GLY A 198 -3.34 22.81 0.42
C GLY A 198 -3.68 24.19 -0.15
N ARG A 199 -3.78 24.34 -1.49
CA ARG A 199 -4.06 25.58 -2.19
C ARG A 199 -5.47 25.57 -2.77
N GLY A 200 -6.04 26.72 -3.07
CA GLY A 200 -7.32 26.86 -3.76
C GLY A 200 -8.38 27.60 -2.95
N MET A 201 -9.47 28.01 -3.60
CA MET A 201 -10.50 28.89 -3.06
C MET A 201 -11.16 28.39 -1.76
N ALA A 202 -11.23 27.09 -1.55
CA ALA A 202 -11.80 26.51 -0.32
C ALA A 202 -10.80 26.51 0.84
N ALA A 203 -9.50 26.34 0.55
CA ALA A 203 -8.44 26.45 1.54
C ALA A 203 -8.36 27.87 2.12
N ASP A 204 -8.50 28.91 1.29
CA ASP A 204 -8.52 30.31 1.72
C ASP A 204 -9.68 30.64 2.68
N LYS A 205 -10.75 29.85 2.66
CA LYS A 205 -11.89 29.95 3.58
C LYS A 205 -11.73 29.07 4.84
N GLY A 206 -10.57 28.46 5.04
CA GLY A 206 -10.28 27.58 6.18
C GLY A 206 -10.82 26.16 6.07
N LEU A 207 -11.49 25.80 4.95
CA LEU A 207 -12.03 24.46 4.71
C LEU A 207 -11.11 23.68 3.75
N VAL A 208 -9.91 23.35 4.23
CA VAL A 208 -8.84 22.74 3.42
C VAL A 208 -9.28 21.38 2.82
N PHE A 209 -10.12 20.62 3.54
CA PHE A 209 -10.57 19.30 3.09
C PHE A 209 -11.39 19.34 1.77
N LEU A 210 -12.03 20.48 1.45
CA LEU A 210 -12.76 20.67 0.18
C LEU A 210 -11.84 21.02 -0.99
N SER A 211 -10.61 21.49 -0.71
CA SER A 211 -9.59 21.75 -1.74
C SER A 211 -8.84 20.48 -2.14
N TRP A 212 -8.97 19.38 -1.37
CA TRP A 212 -8.28 18.13 -1.69
C TRP A 212 -8.80 17.51 -2.98
N ASN A 213 -7.96 16.73 -3.63
CA ASN A 213 -8.26 16.10 -4.92
C ASN A 213 -9.44 15.10 -4.88
N TRP A 214 -9.85 14.59 -3.72
CA TRP A 214 -10.92 13.60 -3.63
C TRP A 214 -12.26 14.12 -4.17
N LEU A 215 -12.58 15.41 -3.97
CA LEU A 215 -13.86 15.99 -4.39
C LEU A 215 -13.90 16.23 -5.90
N PRO A 216 -12.96 17.01 -6.51
CA PRO A 216 -12.97 17.25 -7.95
C PRO A 216 -12.65 16.00 -8.79
N LEU A 217 -11.89 15.04 -8.23
CA LEU A 217 -11.53 13.79 -8.89
C LEU A 217 -12.27 12.57 -8.33
N LEU A 218 -13.49 12.76 -7.79
CA LEU A 218 -14.25 11.71 -7.12
C LEU A 218 -14.39 10.41 -7.94
N PRO A 219 -14.69 10.41 -9.25
CA PRO A 219 -14.74 9.17 -10.03
C PRO A 219 -13.39 8.45 -10.08
N ILE A 220 -12.29 9.19 -10.22
CA ILE A 220 -10.93 8.62 -10.25
C ILE A 220 -10.56 8.08 -8.87
N PHE A 221 -10.91 8.77 -7.80
CA PHE A 221 -10.69 8.30 -6.43
C PHE A 221 -11.43 6.98 -6.15
N LEU A 222 -12.69 6.85 -6.59
CA LEU A 222 -13.44 5.60 -6.47
C LEU A 222 -12.83 4.47 -7.30
N VAL A 223 -12.43 4.73 -8.55
CA VAL A 223 -11.73 3.73 -9.38
C VAL A 223 -10.43 3.31 -8.71
N TYR A 224 -9.66 4.26 -8.17
CA TYR A 224 -8.42 3.98 -7.45
C TYR A 224 -8.66 3.08 -6.22
N LEU A 225 -9.64 3.39 -5.37
CA LEU A 225 -9.96 2.58 -4.18
C LEU A 225 -10.36 1.16 -4.56
N ILE A 226 -11.22 0.99 -5.56
CA ILE A 226 -11.67 -0.34 -5.99
C ILE A 226 -10.51 -1.11 -6.63
N SER A 227 -9.71 -0.45 -7.46
CA SER A 227 -8.52 -1.06 -8.08
C SER A 227 -7.49 -1.49 -7.01
N GLY A 228 -7.31 -0.68 -5.97
CA GLY A 228 -6.43 -1.00 -4.85
C GLY A 228 -6.86 -2.24 -4.07
N VAL A 229 -8.19 -2.42 -3.82
CA VAL A 229 -8.71 -3.65 -3.23
C VAL A 229 -8.45 -4.86 -4.15
N ALA A 230 -8.57 -4.68 -5.45
CA ALA A 230 -8.35 -5.76 -6.43
C ALA A 230 -6.86 -6.10 -6.59
N GLU A 231 -5.96 -5.12 -6.53
CA GLU A 231 -4.50 -5.33 -6.60
C GLU A 231 -3.99 -6.09 -5.38
N THR A 232 -4.50 -5.77 -4.20
CA THR A 232 -4.14 -6.48 -2.96
C THR A 232 -4.81 -7.85 -2.82
N ASN A 233 -5.44 -8.40 -3.88
CA ASN A 233 -6.13 -9.68 -3.92
C ASN A 233 -7.13 -9.89 -2.77
N ARG A 234 -7.69 -8.80 -2.23
CA ARG A 234 -8.65 -8.88 -1.12
C ARG A 234 -10.09 -9.05 -1.60
N HIS A 235 -10.85 -9.73 -0.78
CA HIS A 235 -12.30 -9.87 -0.99
C HIS A 235 -12.95 -8.50 -1.18
N PRO A 236 -13.81 -8.26 -2.20
CA PRO A 236 -14.53 -9.24 -3.05
C PRO A 236 -13.77 -9.73 -4.30
N PHE A 237 -12.55 -9.25 -4.55
CA PHE A 237 -11.73 -9.60 -5.72
C PHE A 237 -10.74 -10.75 -5.43
N ASP A 238 -10.98 -11.52 -4.39
CA ASP A 238 -10.17 -12.64 -3.93
C ASP A 238 -10.41 -13.91 -4.78
N VAL A 239 -9.85 -13.88 -5.99
CA VAL A 239 -9.91 -15.04 -6.90
C VAL A 239 -8.82 -16.06 -6.58
N VAL A 240 -7.78 -15.62 -5.86
CA VAL A 240 -6.59 -16.42 -5.55
C VAL A 240 -6.83 -17.34 -4.37
N GLU A 241 -7.44 -16.82 -3.29
CA GLU A 241 -7.75 -17.58 -2.07
C GLU A 241 -9.11 -18.29 -2.13
N GLY A 242 -9.75 -18.30 -3.30
CA GLY A 242 -11.05 -18.93 -3.48
C GLY A 242 -11.01 -20.43 -3.23
N GLU A 243 -11.08 -20.86 -1.95
CA GLU A 243 -11.03 -22.28 -1.54
C GLU A 243 -11.97 -23.17 -2.36
N ALA A 244 -13.12 -22.64 -2.76
CA ALA A 244 -14.10 -23.36 -3.57
C ALA A 244 -13.67 -23.57 -5.04
N GLU A 245 -12.74 -22.74 -5.58
CA GLU A 245 -12.33 -22.81 -6.98
C GLU A 245 -10.92 -23.40 -7.18
N ILE A 246 -9.91 -22.88 -6.43
CA ILE A 246 -8.47 -23.19 -6.66
C ILE A 246 -7.73 -23.50 -5.35
N VAL A 247 -8.43 -23.87 -4.28
CA VAL A 247 -7.90 -24.23 -2.95
C VAL A 247 -7.25 -23.01 -2.25
N ALA A 248 -6.02 -22.62 -2.59
CA ALA A 248 -5.34 -21.41 -2.10
C ALA A 248 -4.40 -20.81 -3.16
N GLY A 249 -4.72 -21.01 -4.44
CA GLY A 249 -3.99 -20.43 -5.57
C GLY A 249 -2.49 -20.69 -5.53
N HIS A 250 -1.68 -19.65 -5.74
CA HIS A 250 -0.21 -19.76 -5.79
C HIS A 250 0.43 -20.14 -4.45
N MET A 251 -0.29 -19.97 -3.32
CA MET A 251 0.21 -20.27 -1.97
C MET A 251 -0.07 -21.72 -1.52
N VAL A 252 -0.77 -22.54 -2.30
CA VAL A 252 -1.22 -23.90 -1.92
C VAL A 252 -0.09 -24.74 -1.35
N GLU A 253 1.07 -24.71 -1.96
CA GLU A 253 2.21 -25.57 -1.60
C GLU A 253 3.12 -24.93 -0.54
N TYR A 254 2.90 -23.67 -0.18
CA TYR A 254 3.71 -22.97 0.81
C TYR A 254 3.22 -23.23 2.23
N SER A 255 4.16 -23.47 3.15
CA SER A 255 3.88 -23.70 4.57
C SER A 255 4.78 -22.84 5.47
N GLY A 256 4.41 -22.70 6.73
CA GLY A 256 5.20 -22.02 7.75
C GLY A 256 5.55 -20.59 7.34
N MET A 257 6.84 -20.28 7.37
CA MET A 257 7.34 -18.93 7.08
C MET A 257 7.17 -18.52 5.62
N GLY A 258 7.24 -19.46 4.65
CA GLY A 258 7.00 -19.16 3.23
C GLY A 258 5.59 -18.61 2.98
N PHE A 259 4.58 -19.22 3.57
CA PHE A 259 3.21 -18.74 3.55
C PHE A 259 3.05 -17.39 4.26
N ALA A 260 3.70 -17.23 5.43
CA ALA A 260 3.63 -16.00 6.20
C ALA A 260 4.15 -14.78 5.43
N ILE A 261 5.21 -14.95 4.64
CA ILE A 261 5.82 -13.86 3.86
C ILE A 261 4.86 -13.33 2.79
N PHE A 262 4.10 -14.18 2.11
CA PHE A 262 3.07 -13.71 1.16
C PHE A 262 1.98 -12.90 1.88
N PHE A 263 1.46 -13.39 3.00
CA PHE A 263 0.49 -12.64 3.80
C PHE A 263 1.05 -11.30 4.28
N LEU A 264 2.30 -11.26 4.73
CA LEU A 264 2.96 -10.00 5.13
C LEU A 264 3.08 -9.03 3.94
N ALA A 265 3.40 -9.53 2.74
CA ALA A 265 3.46 -8.73 1.53
C ALA A 265 2.09 -8.12 1.21
N GLU A 266 1.02 -8.92 1.18
CA GLU A 266 -0.35 -8.45 0.93
C GLU A 266 -0.80 -7.36 1.94
N TYR A 267 -0.55 -7.56 3.24
CA TYR A 267 -0.89 -6.54 4.23
C TYR A 267 -0.02 -5.28 4.12
N ALA A 268 1.25 -5.43 3.75
CA ALA A 268 2.13 -4.29 3.47
C ALA A 268 1.64 -3.50 2.25
N SER A 269 1.21 -4.18 1.19
CA SER A 269 0.63 -3.56 -0.02
C SER A 269 -0.71 -2.89 0.29
N MET A 270 -1.55 -3.43 1.20
CA MET A 270 -2.76 -2.74 1.68
C MET A 270 -2.43 -1.39 2.34
N TRP A 271 -1.40 -1.36 3.21
CA TRP A 271 -0.95 -0.10 3.80
C TRP A 271 -0.39 0.85 2.74
N LEU A 272 0.39 0.35 1.78
CA LEU A 272 0.98 1.15 0.71
C LEU A 272 -0.11 1.80 -0.17
N VAL A 273 -1.07 1.03 -0.65
CA VAL A 273 -2.18 1.55 -1.46
C VAL A 273 -3.01 2.57 -0.66
N SER A 274 -3.23 2.32 0.63
CA SER A 274 -4.00 3.22 1.50
C SER A 274 -3.27 4.53 1.79
N ILE A 275 -1.95 4.50 2.00
CA ILE A 275 -1.18 5.74 2.20
C ILE A 275 -1.08 6.55 0.91
N LEU A 276 -0.95 5.90 -0.25
CA LEU A 276 -1.00 6.56 -1.54
C LEU A 276 -2.36 7.23 -1.79
N ALA A 277 -3.47 6.57 -1.41
CA ALA A 277 -4.79 7.20 -1.44
C ALA A 277 -4.85 8.47 -0.59
N ALA A 278 -4.28 8.40 0.63
CA ALA A 278 -4.22 9.55 1.52
C ALA A 278 -3.36 10.69 0.97
N LEU A 279 -2.20 10.39 0.39
CA LEU A 279 -1.29 11.39 -0.18
C LEU A 279 -1.86 12.06 -1.43
N MET A 280 -2.45 11.29 -2.34
CA MET A 280 -2.87 11.80 -3.64
C MET A 280 -4.26 12.43 -3.65
N PHE A 281 -5.16 11.95 -2.80
CA PHE A 281 -6.56 12.38 -2.83
C PHE A 281 -7.03 13.06 -1.55
N LEU A 282 -6.52 12.66 -0.37
CA LEU A 282 -7.00 13.15 0.93
C LEU A 282 -6.07 14.18 1.57
N GLY A 283 -5.19 14.82 0.80
CA GLY A 283 -4.32 15.88 1.30
C GLY A 283 -3.20 15.42 2.25
N GLY A 284 -2.86 14.12 2.27
CA GLY A 284 -1.74 13.58 3.05
C GLY A 284 -1.72 14.05 4.51
N TRP A 285 -0.66 14.71 4.91
CA TRP A 285 -0.46 15.25 6.27
C TRP A 285 -1.16 16.59 6.55
N LEU A 286 -1.84 17.19 5.56
CA LEU A 286 -2.55 18.45 5.75
C LEU A 286 -3.74 18.29 6.70
N SER A 287 -3.95 19.26 7.56
CA SER A 287 -5.13 19.32 8.44
C SER A 287 -6.40 19.53 7.61
N PRO A 288 -7.55 18.92 7.98
CA PRO A 288 -8.80 19.10 7.24
C PRO A 288 -9.39 20.51 7.37
N ILE A 289 -9.16 21.16 8.47
CA ILE A 289 -9.67 22.51 8.78
C ILE A 289 -8.51 23.35 9.27
N ASP A 290 -8.37 24.56 8.74
CA ASP A 290 -7.38 25.51 9.22
C ASP A 290 -7.92 26.21 10.49
N SER A 291 -7.65 25.59 11.64
CA SER A 291 -7.98 26.14 12.94
C SER A 291 -6.88 25.82 13.96
N ALA A 292 -6.73 26.63 14.98
CA ALA A 292 -5.68 26.48 16.00
C ALA A 292 -5.69 25.09 16.66
N LEU A 293 -6.87 24.49 16.86
CA LEU A 293 -7.02 23.16 17.44
C LEU A 293 -6.49 22.04 16.53
N PHE A 294 -6.77 22.13 15.22
CA PHE A 294 -6.36 21.11 14.26
C PHE A 294 -4.89 21.25 13.86
N ASN A 295 -4.37 22.47 13.83
CA ASN A 295 -2.97 22.76 13.49
C ASN A 295 -2.01 22.40 14.63
N TRP A 296 -2.50 22.24 15.88
CA TRP A 296 -1.70 21.73 16.99
C TRP A 296 -1.31 20.25 16.81
N ILE A 297 -2.08 19.47 16.04
CA ILE A 297 -1.82 18.05 15.80
C ILE A 297 -0.73 17.91 14.75
N PRO A 298 0.37 17.17 15.02
CA PRO A 298 1.43 16.92 14.05
C PRO A 298 0.89 16.28 12.76
N GLY A 299 1.37 16.74 11.59
CA GLY A 299 0.90 16.27 10.28
C GLY A 299 1.02 14.75 10.07
N GLY A 300 2.03 14.10 10.64
CA GLY A 300 2.16 12.64 10.59
C GLY A 300 0.99 11.89 11.23
N ILE A 301 0.35 12.44 12.25
CA ILE A 301 -0.85 11.86 12.88
C ILE A 301 -2.04 11.95 11.91
N TRP A 302 -2.20 13.08 11.22
CA TRP A 302 -3.23 13.24 10.20
C TRP A 302 -3.08 12.24 9.06
N LEU A 303 -1.86 12.06 8.57
CA LEU A 303 -1.55 11.07 7.56
C LEU A 303 -1.89 9.66 8.05
N GLY A 304 -1.44 9.29 9.25
CA GLY A 304 -1.73 7.99 9.86
C GLY A 304 -3.23 7.73 10.02
N LEU A 305 -3.99 8.74 10.49
CA LEU A 305 -5.44 8.63 10.68
C LEU A 305 -6.18 8.44 9.35
N LYS A 306 -5.85 9.23 8.32
CA LYS A 306 -6.45 9.09 6.98
C LYS A 306 -6.14 7.73 6.37
N THR A 307 -4.88 7.29 6.46
CA THR A 307 -4.46 5.96 5.99
C THR A 307 -5.22 4.86 6.72
N PHE A 308 -5.36 4.96 8.05
CA PHE A 308 -6.09 3.99 8.86
C PHE A 308 -7.58 3.92 8.50
N VAL A 309 -8.21 5.05 8.16
CA VAL A 309 -9.60 5.08 7.68
C VAL A 309 -9.71 4.33 6.35
N VAL A 310 -8.81 4.56 5.39
CA VAL A 310 -8.83 3.87 4.08
C VAL A 310 -8.61 2.37 4.25
N VAL A 311 -7.63 1.95 5.06
CA VAL A 311 -7.42 0.52 5.38
C VAL A 311 -8.66 -0.10 6.01
N SER A 312 -9.32 0.61 6.93
CA SER A 312 -10.56 0.14 7.56
C SER A 312 -11.71 0.04 6.57
N MET A 313 -11.76 0.91 5.54
CA MET A 313 -12.71 0.77 4.42
C MET A 313 -12.46 -0.52 3.63
N PHE A 314 -11.22 -0.92 3.39
CA PHE A 314 -10.92 -2.18 2.71
C PHE A 314 -11.45 -3.38 3.49
N ILE A 315 -11.29 -3.38 4.80
CA ILE A 315 -11.84 -4.42 5.67
C ILE A 315 -13.37 -4.39 5.69
N TRP A 316 -13.97 -3.20 5.69
CA TRP A 316 -15.43 -3.05 5.63
C TRP A 316 -16.00 -3.56 4.31
N ILE A 317 -15.37 -3.26 3.18
CA ILE A 317 -15.74 -3.79 1.86
C ILE A 317 -15.68 -5.32 1.87
N ARG A 318 -14.63 -5.90 2.47
CA ARG A 318 -14.51 -7.36 2.64
C ARG A 318 -15.69 -7.98 3.39
N ALA A 319 -16.23 -7.29 4.38
CA ALA A 319 -17.32 -7.78 5.21
C ALA A 319 -18.70 -7.68 4.55
N THR A 320 -18.87 -6.76 3.59
CA THR A 320 -20.19 -6.37 3.06
C THR A 320 -20.48 -6.94 1.68
N PHE A 321 -19.49 -7.00 0.80
CA PHE A 321 -19.70 -7.42 -0.58
C PHE A 321 -19.49 -8.93 -0.77
N PRO A 322 -20.32 -9.58 -1.62
CA PRO A 322 -20.09 -10.96 -2.03
C PRO A 322 -18.88 -11.03 -2.98
N ARG A 323 -18.26 -12.21 -3.08
CA ARG A 323 -17.15 -12.47 -4.01
C ARG A 323 -17.61 -12.34 -5.46
N PHE A 324 -16.79 -11.68 -6.27
CA PHE A 324 -16.99 -11.61 -7.73
C PHE A 324 -16.34 -12.80 -8.42
N ARG A 325 -16.92 -13.19 -9.54
CA ARG A 325 -16.36 -14.20 -10.41
C ARG A 325 -15.25 -13.62 -11.29
N TYR A 326 -14.25 -14.42 -11.65
CA TYR A 326 -13.07 -13.96 -12.39
C TYR A 326 -13.41 -13.18 -13.68
N ASP A 327 -14.38 -13.69 -14.49
CA ASP A 327 -14.82 -13.01 -15.71
C ASP A 327 -15.46 -11.62 -15.44
N GLN A 328 -16.16 -11.46 -14.32
CA GLN A 328 -16.72 -10.18 -13.89
C GLN A 328 -15.62 -9.19 -13.49
N ILE A 329 -14.62 -9.67 -12.77
CA ILE A 329 -13.46 -8.89 -12.34
C ILE A 329 -12.70 -8.36 -13.56
N MET A 330 -12.37 -9.24 -14.52
CA MET A 330 -11.66 -8.84 -15.73
C MET A 330 -12.50 -7.89 -16.60
N ARG A 331 -13.80 -8.10 -16.67
CA ARG A 331 -14.72 -7.19 -17.39
C ARG A 331 -14.78 -5.80 -16.73
N LEU A 332 -14.80 -5.74 -15.41
CA LEU A 332 -14.81 -4.48 -14.65
C LEU A 332 -13.55 -3.67 -14.92
N GLY A 333 -12.35 -4.28 -14.85
CA GLY A 333 -11.08 -3.62 -15.14
C GLY A 333 -11.00 -3.10 -16.58
N TRP A 334 -11.16 -3.99 -17.55
CA TRP A 334 -10.92 -3.66 -18.96
C TRP A 334 -12.05 -2.86 -19.62
N LYS A 335 -13.32 -3.18 -19.33
CA LYS A 335 -14.46 -2.56 -20.03
C LYS A 335 -15.05 -1.34 -19.31
N ILE A 336 -14.76 -1.17 -18.02
CA ILE A 336 -15.32 -0.06 -17.24
C ILE A 336 -14.19 0.86 -16.75
N PHE A 337 -13.23 0.37 -15.99
CA PHE A 337 -12.26 1.24 -15.31
C PHE A 337 -11.29 1.92 -16.30
N ILE A 338 -10.69 1.17 -17.22
CA ILE A 338 -9.78 1.75 -18.20
C ILE A 338 -10.48 2.79 -19.08
N PRO A 339 -11.65 2.53 -19.70
CA PRO A 339 -12.37 3.56 -20.45
C PRO A 339 -12.79 4.77 -19.61
N VAL A 340 -13.29 4.57 -18.39
CA VAL A 340 -13.67 5.66 -17.49
C VAL A 340 -12.48 6.55 -17.15
N THR A 341 -11.34 5.97 -16.80
CA THR A 341 -10.13 6.73 -16.47
C THR A 341 -9.58 7.49 -17.66
N LEU A 342 -9.61 6.92 -18.88
CA LEU A 342 -9.21 7.59 -20.11
C LEU A 342 -10.12 8.78 -20.45
N VAL A 343 -11.45 8.59 -20.38
CA VAL A 343 -12.41 9.68 -20.60
C VAL A 343 -12.22 10.77 -19.56
N TRP A 344 -12.04 10.41 -18.29
CA TRP A 344 -11.84 11.40 -17.23
C TRP A 344 -10.53 12.17 -17.38
N LEU A 345 -9.46 11.53 -17.88
CA LEU A 345 -8.20 12.18 -18.20
C LEU A 345 -8.40 13.30 -19.25
N LEU A 346 -9.20 13.04 -20.29
CA LEU A 346 -9.54 14.04 -21.29
C LEU A 346 -10.38 15.19 -20.71
N ILE A 347 -11.36 14.86 -19.86
CA ILE A 347 -12.22 15.86 -19.18
C ILE A 347 -11.36 16.79 -18.30
N VAL A 348 -10.49 16.23 -17.48
CA VAL A 348 -9.61 17.00 -16.59
C VAL A 348 -8.60 17.82 -17.40
N GLY A 349 -8.06 17.26 -18.49
CA GLY A 349 -7.18 18.03 -19.40
C GLY A 349 -7.87 19.24 -20.00
N GLY A 350 -9.09 19.09 -20.47
CA GLY A 350 -9.92 20.21 -20.95
C GLY A 350 -10.26 21.21 -19.84
N TRP A 351 -10.52 20.73 -18.62
CA TRP A 351 -10.81 21.59 -17.45
C TRP A 351 -9.61 22.44 -17.05
N LEU A 352 -8.40 21.87 -17.04
CA LEU A 352 -7.17 22.60 -16.75
C LEU A 352 -6.88 23.72 -17.74
N LEU A 353 -7.26 23.56 -19.01
CA LEU A 353 -7.12 24.59 -20.06
C LEU A 353 -8.24 25.63 -20.00
N SER A 354 -9.32 25.38 -19.29
CA SER A 354 -10.46 26.28 -19.20
C SER A 354 -10.20 27.45 -18.24
N PRO A 355 -10.91 28.58 -18.38
CA PRO A 355 -10.84 29.69 -17.43
C PRO A 355 -11.39 29.31 -16.03
N TRP A 356 -12.09 28.20 -15.88
CA TRP A 356 -12.70 27.72 -14.65
C TRP A 356 -11.84 26.68 -13.92
N ASN A 357 -10.55 26.75 -14.13
CA ASN A 357 -9.59 25.88 -13.46
C ASN A 357 -9.56 26.18 -11.95
N ILE A 358 -9.93 25.20 -11.13
CA ILE A 358 -10.00 25.30 -9.66
C ILE A 358 -8.65 25.07 -8.97
N TRP A 359 -7.65 24.59 -9.70
CA TRP A 359 -6.30 24.31 -9.18
C TRP A 359 -5.30 25.45 -9.44
N LYS A 360 -5.74 26.56 -10.02
CA LYS A 360 -4.95 27.78 -10.20
C LYS A 360 -4.81 28.58 -8.92
#